data_262707447ba6bcf3b0b315be2f647571
#
_entry.id   262707447ba6bcf3b0b315be2f647571
#
_cell.length_a   1.000
_cell.length_b   1.000
_cell.length_c   1.000
_cell.angle_alpha   90.00
_cell.angle_beta   90.00
_cell.angle_gamma   90.00
#
_symmetry.space_group_name_H-M   'P 1'
#
loop_
_entity.id
_entity.type
_entity.pdbx_description
1 polymer ?
#
loop_
_entity_poly.entity_id
_entity_poly.type
_entity_poly.pdbx_seq_one_letter_code
_entity_poly.pdbx_strand_id
1 'polypeptide(L)'
;GYSLSVVGVPKTIDNDMIYMDKSFGYDTACAAAVETIKAAHTEARSARNGIGMVKLMGRYSGYIASSAAIASGEANCVLIPEVPFAMEGDHGFLEATRQRVLERGHTLIIVAEGAGQDLVGSPDTTDASGNPRLGEIGVYLKDSLRSYFRKCGTDLTLKYIDPSYMIRSVPAAPRFAGAQPSGR
;
A
#
# COMPACT_ATOMS: atom_id res chain seq x y z
N GLY A 1 -22.61 -40.81 -19.91
CA GLY A 1 -21.98 -39.55 -19.54
C GLY A 1 -21.80 -39.47 -18.03
N TYR A 2 -20.68 -38.93 -17.57
CA TYR A 2 -20.43 -38.70 -16.16
C TYR A 2 -20.98 -37.33 -15.78
N SER A 3 -21.70 -37.23 -14.65
CA SER A 3 -22.09 -35.97 -14.05
C SER A 3 -21.03 -35.56 -13.03
N LEU A 4 -20.43 -34.38 -13.22
CA LEU A 4 -19.44 -33.83 -12.32
C LEU A 4 -20.01 -32.57 -11.65
N SER A 5 -20.04 -32.55 -10.34
CA SER A 5 -20.37 -31.32 -9.59
C SER A 5 -19.10 -30.47 -9.41
N VAL A 6 -19.18 -29.22 -9.79
CA VAL A 6 -18.08 -28.26 -9.68
C VAL A 6 -18.49 -27.13 -8.74
N VAL A 7 -17.66 -26.84 -7.75
CA VAL A 7 -17.82 -25.71 -6.83
C VAL A 7 -16.64 -24.77 -7.02
N GLY A 8 -16.93 -23.51 -7.36
CA GLY A 8 -15.94 -22.44 -7.47
C GLY A 8 -15.80 -21.71 -6.12
N VAL A 9 -14.56 -21.59 -5.63
CA VAL A 9 -14.24 -20.79 -4.45
C VAL A 9 -13.48 -19.56 -4.93
N PRO A 10 -14.04 -18.34 -4.80
CA PRO A 10 -13.36 -17.14 -5.24
C PRO A 10 -12.15 -16.84 -4.35
N LYS A 11 -11.10 -16.29 -4.95
CA LYS A 11 -9.86 -15.95 -4.24
C LYS A 11 -9.30 -14.61 -4.74
N THR A 12 -9.17 -13.68 -3.80
CA THR A 12 -8.44 -12.41 -3.93
C THR A 12 -7.60 -12.20 -2.69
N ILE A 13 -6.57 -11.36 -2.73
CA ILE A 13 -5.82 -10.94 -1.55
C ILE A 13 -6.29 -9.57 -1.07
N ASP A 14 -6.94 -8.80 -1.93
CA ASP A 14 -7.29 -7.39 -1.70
C ASP A 14 -8.48 -7.20 -0.75
N ASN A 15 -9.16 -8.29 -0.40
CA ASN A 15 -10.37 -8.30 0.44
C ASN A 15 -11.52 -7.46 -0.15
N ASP A 16 -11.63 -7.41 -1.47
CA ASP A 16 -12.55 -6.58 -2.23
C ASP A 16 -13.80 -7.33 -2.73
N MET A 17 -14.07 -8.52 -2.21
CA MET A 17 -15.20 -9.34 -2.64
C MET A 17 -16.41 -9.13 -1.74
N ILE A 18 -17.56 -8.84 -2.37
CA ILE A 18 -18.86 -8.74 -1.71
C ILE A 18 -19.21 -10.08 -1.06
N TYR A 19 -19.78 -10.07 0.13
CA TYR A 19 -20.20 -11.23 0.94
C TYR A 19 -19.07 -12.07 1.54
N MET A 20 -17.83 -11.56 1.56
CA MET A 20 -16.72 -12.17 2.30
C MET A 20 -16.22 -11.24 3.38
N ASP A 21 -16.14 -11.72 4.62
CA ASP A 21 -15.54 -10.94 5.71
C ASP A 21 -14.02 -10.82 5.54
N LYS A 22 -13.39 -11.92 5.15
CA LYS A 22 -11.95 -11.99 4.89
C LYS A 22 -11.61 -12.87 3.71
N SER A 23 -10.77 -12.37 2.83
CA SER A 23 -10.23 -13.11 1.71
C SER A 23 -8.96 -13.88 2.08
N PHE A 24 -8.65 -14.92 1.29
CA PHE A 24 -7.46 -15.74 1.52
C PHE A 24 -6.17 -14.95 1.33
N GLY A 25 -5.30 -14.99 2.34
CA GLY A 25 -4.00 -14.31 2.33
C GLY A 25 -4.03 -12.86 2.78
N TYR A 26 -5.20 -12.27 3.01
CA TYR A 26 -5.34 -10.86 3.43
C TYR A 26 -4.60 -10.56 4.73
N ASP A 27 -4.84 -11.31 5.81
CA ASP A 27 -4.17 -11.09 7.09
C ASP A 27 -2.66 -11.27 6.98
N THR A 28 -2.20 -12.23 6.17
CA THR A 28 -0.77 -12.43 5.89
C THR A 28 -0.17 -11.24 5.16
N ALA A 29 -0.87 -10.71 4.16
CA ALA A 29 -0.44 -9.53 3.43
C ALA A 29 -0.35 -8.30 4.34
N CYS A 30 -1.35 -8.07 5.19
CA CYS A 30 -1.33 -6.99 6.16
C CYS A 30 -0.15 -7.12 7.14
N ALA A 31 0.08 -8.32 7.70
CA ALA A 31 1.19 -8.57 8.61
C ALA A 31 2.56 -8.33 7.95
N ALA A 32 2.75 -8.81 6.72
CA ALA A 32 3.98 -8.58 5.97
C ALA A 32 4.19 -7.10 5.61
N ALA A 33 3.11 -6.38 5.30
CA ALA A 33 3.16 -4.94 5.02
C ALA A 33 3.59 -4.13 6.25
N VAL A 34 3.15 -4.51 7.46
CA VAL A 34 3.53 -3.83 8.71
C VAL A 34 5.04 -3.75 8.89
N GLU A 35 5.77 -4.83 8.60
CA GLU A 35 7.23 -4.84 8.73
C GLU A 35 7.89 -3.84 7.76
N THR A 36 7.40 -3.77 6.52
CA THR A 36 7.90 -2.78 5.54
C THR A 36 7.56 -1.35 5.96
N ILE A 37 6.38 -1.12 6.52
CA ILE A 37 5.93 0.19 7.02
C ILE A 37 6.85 0.66 8.14
N LYS A 38 7.15 -0.19 9.13
CA LYS A 38 8.07 0.12 10.23
C LYS A 38 9.48 0.42 9.76
N ALA A 39 9.99 -0.36 8.80
CA ALA A 39 11.30 -0.10 8.20
C ALA A 39 11.33 1.26 7.47
N ALA A 40 10.30 1.57 6.69
CA ALA A 40 10.16 2.86 6.00
C ALA A 40 10.07 4.04 6.98
N HIS A 41 9.36 3.87 8.10
CA HIS A 41 9.27 4.90 9.15
C HIS A 41 10.63 5.14 9.82
N THR A 42 11.35 4.08 10.17
CA THR A 42 12.69 4.18 10.74
C THR A 42 13.64 4.93 9.82
N GLU A 43 13.61 4.62 8.52
CA GLU A 43 14.43 5.30 7.51
C GLU A 43 14.03 6.79 7.36
N ALA A 44 12.73 7.09 7.35
CA ALA A 44 12.25 8.47 7.26
C ALA A 44 12.70 9.30 8.47
N ARG A 45 12.63 8.74 9.68
CA ARG A 45 13.07 9.44 10.91
C ARG A 45 14.58 9.64 11.00
N SER A 46 15.37 8.81 10.35
CA SER A 46 16.84 8.91 10.37
C SER A 46 17.37 10.04 9.50
N ALA A 47 16.56 10.58 8.59
CA ALA A 47 16.96 11.58 7.63
C ALA A 47 16.32 12.95 7.93
N ARG A 48 17.05 14.03 7.61
CA ARG A 48 16.48 15.39 7.66
C ARG A 48 15.38 15.52 6.60
N ASN A 49 14.22 16.03 7.02
CA ASN A 49 13.04 16.16 6.17
C ASN A 49 12.70 14.84 5.46
N GLY A 50 12.73 13.74 6.21
CA GLY A 50 12.58 12.42 5.67
C GLY A 50 11.13 12.09 5.30
N ILE A 51 10.92 11.53 4.11
CA ILE A 51 9.65 10.94 3.71
C ILE A 51 9.87 9.47 3.41
N GLY A 52 9.16 8.61 4.15
CA GLY A 52 8.93 7.22 3.78
C GLY A 52 7.65 7.12 2.97
N MET A 53 7.70 6.47 1.81
CA MET A 53 6.51 6.20 1.01
C MET A 53 6.46 4.72 0.67
N VAL A 54 5.38 4.05 1.04
CA VAL A 54 5.17 2.61 0.80
C VAL A 54 3.94 2.44 -0.07
N LYS A 55 4.12 1.88 -1.28
CA LYS A 55 3.01 1.49 -2.14
C LYS A 55 2.61 0.06 -1.81
N LEU A 56 1.33 -0.17 -1.53
CA LEU A 56 0.76 -1.48 -1.23
C LEU A 56 -0.23 -1.90 -2.31
N MET A 57 -0.51 -3.20 -2.36
CA MET A 57 -1.56 -3.75 -3.20
C MET A 57 -2.93 -3.19 -2.81
N GLY A 58 -3.89 -3.30 -3.68
CA GLY A 58 -5.24 -2.81 -3.54
C GLY A 58 -5.65 -2.02 -4.78
N ARG A 59 -6.17 -2.76 -5.78
CA ARG A 59 -6.54 -2.19 -7.08
C ARG A 59 -7.79 -1.33 -6.98
N TYR A 60 -8.82 -1.86 -6.34
CA TYR A 60 -10.13 -1.21 -6.19
C TYR A 60 -10.50 -1.03 -4.72
N SER A 61 -9.64 -1.43 -3.80
CA SER A 61 -9.88 -1.34 -2.38
C SER A 61 -8.62 -0.93 -1.60
N GLY A 62 -8.82 -0.11 -0.58
CA GLY A 62 -7.76 0.33 0.32
C GLY A 62 -7.62 -0.55 1.56
N TYR A 63 -8.23 -1.73 1.63
CA TYR A 63 -8.26 -2.55 2.84
C TYR A 63 -6.87 -2.93 3.35
N ILE A 64 -5.96 -3.40 2.47
CA ILE A 64 -4.59 -3.76 2.88
C ILE A 64 -3.86 -2.52 3.39
N ALA A 65 -3.91 -1.42 2.64
CA ALA A 65 -3.24 -0.17 3.00
C ALA A 65 -3.73 0.37 4.35
N SER A 66 -5.04 0.44 4.54
CA SER A 66 -5.66 0.95 5.77
C SER A 66 -5.40 0.03 6.97
N SER A 67 -5.58 -1.28 6.82
CA SER A 67 -5.37 -2.23 7.91
C SER A 67 -3.91 -2.32 8.33
N ALA A 68 -2.98 -2.32 7.39
CA ALA A 68 -1.56 -2.32 7.69
C ALA A 68 -1.13 -0.98 8.34
N ALA A 69 -1.69 0.14 7.89
CA ALA A 69 -1.47 1.45 8.51
C ALA A 69 -1.91 1.47 9.97
N ILE A 70 -3.12 1.02 10.25
CA ILE A 70 -3.68 0.93 11.61
C ILE A 70 -2.85 -0.02 12.48
N ALA A 71 -2.53 -1.20 11.96
CA ALA A 71 -1.77 -2.21 12.69
C ALA A 71 -0.33 -1.78 12.97
N SER A 72 0.28 -0.97 12.11
CA SER A 72 1.62 -0.43 12.35
C SER A 72 1.64 0.70 13.38
N GLY A 73 0.58 1.51 13.44
CA GLY A 73 0.51 2.73 14.26
C GLY A 73 1.45 3.85 13.81
N GLU A 74 2.13 3.70 12.66
CA GLU A 74 3.23 4.59 12.22
C GLU A 74 2.84 5.52 11.07
N ALA A 75 1.78 5.19 10.32
CA ALA A 75 1.36 5.93 9.14
C ALA A 75 0.82 7.32 9.49
N ASN A 76 1.22 8.32 8.74
CA ASN A 76 0.75 9.70 8.89
C ASN A 76 -0.25 10.10 7.79
N CYS A 77 -0.18 9.46 6.65
CA CYS A 77 -1.08 9.65 5.52
C CYS A 77 -1.33 8.30 4.84
N VAL A 78 -2.58 8.02 4.52
CA VAL A 78 -2.98 6.80 3.79
C VAL A 78 -3.85 7.23 2.62
N LEU A 79 -3.41 6.90 1.42
CA LEU A 79 -4.13 7.18 0.17
C LEU A 79 -4.74 5.88 -0.34
N ILE A 80 -6.04 5.88 -0.52
CA ILE A 80 -6.83 4.71 -0.92
C ILE A 80 -7.74 5.04 -2.12
N PRO A 81 -8.12 4.04 -2.92
CA PRO A 81 -8.96 4.27 -4.11
C PRO A 81 -10.32 4.90 -3.78
N GLU A 82 -10.89 4.58 -2.62
CA GLU A 82 -12.22 5.00 -2.20
C GLU A 82 -12.30 6.49 -1.80
N VAL A 83 -11.17 7.12 -1.54
CA VAL A 83 -11.11 8.51 -1.09
C VAL A 83 -10.28 9.34 -2.07
N PRO A 84 -10.93 10.16 -2.91
CA PRO A 84 -10.21 11.05 -3.80
C PRO A 84 -9.44 12.11 -3.00
N PHE A 85 -8.32 12.56 -3.54
CA PHE A 85 -7.50 13.60 -2.94
C PHE A 85 -6.99 14.57 -3.99
N ALA A 86 -6.83 15.84 -3.60
CA ALA A 86 -6.23 16.86 -4.45
C ALA A 86 -4.73 16.92 -4.26
N MET A 87 -3.97 17.06 -5.35
CA MET A 87 -2.52 17.26 -5.27
C MET A 87 -2.15 18.64 -4.76
N GLU A 88 -2.83 19.68 -5.25
CA GLU A 88 -2.58 21.10 -4.97
C GLU A 88 -3.82 21.79 -4.41
N GLY A 89 -3.69 23.04 -3.98
CA GLY A 89 -4.77 23.84 -3.40
C GLY A 89 -4.80 23.81 -1.87
N ASP A 90 -5.84 24.41 -1.31
CA ASP A 90 -6.07 24.43 0.15
C ASP A 90 -6.25 22.98 0.65
N HIS A 91 -5.37 22.58 1.57
CA HIS A 91 -5.28 21.21 2.07
C HIS A 91 -4.84 20.17 1.03
N GLY A 92 -4.24 20.56 -0.11
CA GLY A 92 -3.67 19.66 -1.10
C GLY A 92 -2.55 18.78 -0.52
N PHE A 93 -2.44 17.57 -1.06
CA PHE A 93 -1.49 16.55 -0.58
C PHE A 93 -0.04 17.05 -0.50
N LEU A 94 0.41 17.83 -1.49
CA LEU A 94 1.80 18.31 -1.56
C LEU A 94 2.11 19.28 -0.42
N GLU A 95 1.26 20.29 -0.20
CA GLU A 95 1.49 21.27 0.86
C GLU A 95 1.26 20.69 2.24
N ALA A 96 0.23 19.88 2.45
CA ALA A 96 0.00 19.21 3.72
C ALA A 96 1.19 18.30 4.11
N THR A 97 1.78 17.60 3.14
CA THR A 97 2.99 16.79 3.34
C THR A 97 4.18 17.67 3.71
N ARG A 98 4.38 18.81 3.02
CA ARG A 98 5.47 19.74 3.29
C ARG A 98 5.36 20.35 4.70
N GLN A 99 4.19 20.84 5.06
CA GLN A 99 3.94 21.40 6.39
C GLN A 99 4.27 20.38 7.49
N ARG A 100 3.78 19.16 7.36
CA ARG A 100 4.08 18.12 8.32
C ARG A 100 5.58 17.83 8.43
N VAL A 101 6.29 17.76 7.31
CA VAL A 101 7.75 17.53 7.31
C VAL A 101 8.47 18.68 8.01
N LEU A 102 8.07 19.93 7.78
CA LEU A 102 8.66 21.08 8.45
C LEU A 102 8.39 21.11 9.95
N GLU A 103 7.19 20.71 10.37
CA GLU A 103 6.78 20.70 11.79
C GLU A 103 7.35 19.51 12.58
N ARG A 104 7.41 18.32 11.95
CA ARG A 104 7.72 17.06 12.62
C ARG A 104 9.06 16.44 12.19
N GLY A 105 9.72 17.02 11.20
CA GLY A 105 10.99 16.53 10.64
C GLY A 105 10.84 15.33 9.69
N HIS A 106 9.71 14.65 9.70
CA HIS A 106 9.48 13.46 8.85
C HIS A 106 7.98 13.19 8.62
N THR A 107 7.71 12.33 7.63
CA THR A 107 6.38 11.77 7.42
C THR A 107 6.45 10.38 6.78
N LEU A 108 5.43 9.56 7.05
CA LEU A 108 5.24 8.25 6.43
C LEU A 108 3.92 8.21 5.68
N ILE A 109 4.01 7.95 4.38
CA ILE A 109 2.88 7.90 3.46
C ILE A 109 2.69 6.45 3.01
N ILE A 110 1.47 5.95 3.12
CA ILE A 110 1.06 4.67 2.55
C ILE A 110 0.12 4.95 1.40
N VAL A 111 0.33 4.31 0.27
CA VAL A 111 -0.52 4.46 -0.92
C VAL A 111 -0.93 3.10 -1.46
N ALA A 112 -2.24 2.89 -1.62
CA ALA A 112 -2.74 1.73 -2.36
C ALA A 112 -2.51 1.94 -3.86
N GLU A 113 -2.15 0.90 -4.59
CA GLU A 113 -1.83 1.01 -6.03
C GLU A 113 -2.97 1.58 -6.87
N GLY A 114 -4.22 1.41 -6.44
CA GLY A 114 -5.41 1.95 -7.12
C GLY A 114 -5.78 3.38 -6.74
N ALA A 115 -5.10 3.99 -5.76
CA ALA A 115 -5.38 5.37 -5.36
C ALA A 115 -4.97 6.35 -6.47
N GLY A 116 -5.75 7.43 -6.66
CA GLY A 116 -5.40 8.54 -7.56
C GLY A 116 -5.15 8.12 -9.01
N GLN A 117 -5.82 7.09 -9.51
CA GLN A 117 -5.64 6.63 -10.90
C GLN A 117 -6.12 7.66 -11.95
N ASP A 118 -7.00 8.58 -11.56
CA ASP A 118 -7.39 9.75 -12.33
C ASP A 118 -6.23 10.74 -12.57
N LEU A 119 -5.23 10.74 -11.70
CA LEU A 119 -4.06 11.64 -11.79
C LEU A 119 -2.97 11.11 -12.73
N VAL A 120 -2.87 9.79 -12.90
CA VAL A 120 -1.76 9.17 -13.65
C VAL A 120 -2.18 8.62 -15.02
N GLY A 121 -3.48 8.50 -15.26
CA GLY A 121 -4.01 7.85 -16.45
C GLY A 121 -3.72 6.35 -16.47
N SER A 122 -4.68 5.56 -16.89
CA SER A 122 -4.47 4.13 -17.10
C SER A 122 -3.87 3.89 -18.49
N PRO A 123 -2.82 3.09 -18.61
CA PRO A 123 -2.37 2.63 -19.92
C PRO A 123 -3.50 1.83 -20.61
N ASP A 124 -3.70 2.04 -21.91
CA ASP A 124 -4.67 1.27 -22.73
C ASP A 124 -4.22 -0.20 -22.93
N THR A 125 -3.76 -0.83 -21.88
CA THR A 125 -3.23 -2.20 -21.91
C THR A 125 -3.80 -3.01 -20.75
N THR A 126 -3.96 -4.30 -20.97
CA THR A 126 -4.37 -5.24 -19.91
C THR A 126 -3.18 -6.04 -19.39
N ASP A 127 -3.31 -6.53 -18.17
CA ASP A 127 -2.39 -7.52 -17.60
C ASP A 127 -2.68 -8.94 -18.17
N ALA A 128 -1.86 -9.91 -17.80
CA ALA A 128 -2.02 -11.31 -18.24
C ALA A 128 -3.36 -11.96 -17.80
N SER A 129 -4.05 -11.33 -16.86
CA SER A 129 -5.36 -11.77 -16.35
C SER A 129 -6.52 -11.02 -16.99
N GLY A 130 -6.24 -10.11 -17.94
CA GLY A 130 -7.25 -9.32 -18.64
C GLY A 130 -7.75 -8.08 -17.90
N ASN A 131 -7.14 -7.72 -16.76
CA ASN A 131 -7.49 -6.51 -16.04
C ASN A 131 -6.77 -5.28 -16.63
N PRO A 132 -7.39 -4.09 -16.66
CA PRO A 132 -6.71 -2.86 -17.05
C PRO A 132 -5.43 -2.66 -16.22
N ARG A 133 -4.34 -2.30 -16.86
CA ARG A 133 -3.12 -1.94 -16.11
C ARG A 133 -3.34 -0.61 -15.41
N LEU A 134 -2.85 -0.52 -14.17
CA LEU A 134 -2.86 0.71 -13.41
C LEU A 134 -1.65 1.57 -13.76
N GLY A 135 -1.82 2.90 -13.66
CA GLY A 135 -0.72 3.84 -13.69
C GLY A 135 0.13 3.75 -12.41
N GLU A 136 1.41 4.12 -12.51
CA GLU A 136 2.37 4.04 -11.40
C GLU A 136 2.22 5.21 -10.42
N ILE A 137 1.15 5.19 -9.64
CA ILE A 137 0.82 6.26 -8.67
C ILE A 137 1.97 6.55 -7.70
N GLY A 138 2.67 5.54 -7.21
CA GLY A 138 3.79 5.73 -6.30
C GLY A 138 4.94 6.51 -6.92
N VAL A 139 5.27 6.25 -8.18
CA VAL A 139 6.29 7.00 -8.93
C VAL A 139 5.82 8.44 -9.16
N TYR A 140 4.57 8.62 -9.58
CA TYR A 140 3.97 9.94 -9.80
C TYR A 140 4.02 10.81 -8.54
N LEU A 141 3.57 10.28 -7.39
CA LEU A 141 3.59 10.99 -6.11
C LEU A 141 5.03 11.33 -5.67
N LYS A 142 5.94 10.38 -5.81
CA LYS A 142 7.37 10.58 -5.50
C LYS A 142 7.95 11.75 -6.31
N ASP A 143 7.72 11.78 -7.60
CA ASP A 143 8.31 12.80 -8.48
C ASP A 143 7.62 14.16 -8.30
N SER A 144 6.31 14.17 -8.03
CA SER A 144 5.55 15.35 -7.67
C SER A 144 6.04 15.99 -6.36
N LEU A 145 6.25 15.19 -5.30
CA LEU A 145 6.81 15.66 -4.04
C LEU A 145 8.22 16.24 -4.23
N ARG A 146 9.09 15.55 -4.93
CA ARG A 146 10.45 16.05 -5.22
C ARG A 146 10.43 17.39 -5.96
N SER A 147 9.58 17.49 -6.98
CA SER A 147 9.41 18.73 -7.74
C SER A 147 8.89 19.88 -6.87
N TYR A 148 7.86 19.60 -6.06
CA TYR A 148 7.23 20.58 -5.19
C TYR A 148 8.18 21.10 -4.12
N PHE A 149 8.87 20.21 -3.40
CA PHE A 149 9.83 20.60 -2.37
C PHE A 149 10.99 21.43 -2.94
N ARG A 150 11.47 21.07 -4.15
CA ARG A 150 12.49 21.87 -4.86
C ARG A 150 11.98 23.28 -5.18
N LYS A 151 10.74 23.41 -5.69
CA LYS A 151 10.13 24.72 -5.97
C LYS A 151 10.01 25.58 -4.70
N CYS A 152 9.75 24.96 -3.55
CA CYS A 152 9.66 25.62 -2.26
C CYS A 152 11.03 25.87 -1.59
N GLY A 153 12.14 25.51 -2.21
CA GLY A 153 13.49 25.66 -1.62
C GLY A 153 13.69 24.80 -0.36
N THR A 154 12.96 23.71 -0.23
CA THR A 154 13.01 22.82 0.93
C THR A 154 13.74 21.54 0.56
N ASP A 155 14.80 21.20 1.27
CA ASP A 155 15.49 19.91 1.11
C ASP A 155 14.57 18.74 1.48
N LEU A 156 14.71 17.65 0.75
CA LEU A 156 13.89 16.44 0.93
C LEU A 156 14.73 15.18 0.78
N THR A 157 14.62 14.29 1.75
CA THR A 157 15.08 12.92 1.64
C THR A 157 13.87 11.99 1.51
N LEU A 158 13.60 11.47 0.31
CA LEU A 158 12.45 10.62 0.05
C LEU A 158 12.88 9.21 -0.35
N LYS A 159 12.39 8.22 0.40
CA LYS A 159 12.53 6.79 0.13
C LYS A 159 11.20 6.20 -0.28
N TYR A 160 11.16 5.63 -1.48
CA TYR A 160 10.00 4.95 -2.03
C TYR A 160 10.22 3.45 -2.04
N ILE A 161 9.29 2.71 -1.48
CA ILE A 161 9.35 1.25 -1.35
C ILE A 161 8.08 0.65 -1.96
N ASP A 162 8.25 -0.31 -2.85
CA ASP A 162 7.18 -1.13 -3.41
C ASP A 162 7.43 -2.60 -3.04
N PRO A 163 6.83 -3.10 -1.96
CA PRO A 163 7.01 -4.46 -1.49
C PRO A 163 6.01 -5.45 -2.09
N SER A 164 5.26 -5.09 -3.12
CA SER A 164 4.10 -5.86 -3.61
C SER A 164 4.42 -7.35 -3.84
N TYR A 165 5.54 -7.66 -4.49
CA TYR A 165 5.94 -9.07 -4.71
C TYR A 165 6.32 -9.79 -3.41
N MET A 166 6.96 -9.10 -2.48
CA MET A 166 7.34 -9.69 -1.19
C MET A 166 6.11 -10.02 -0.35
N ILE A 167 5.13 -9.12 -0.33
CA ILE A 167 3.90 -9.28 0.43
C ILE A 167 3.02 -10.38 -0.14
N ARG A 168 2.84 -10.42 -1.48
CA ARG A 168 1.99 -11.42 -2.13
C ARG A 168 2.61 -12.82 -2.16
N SER A 169 3.91 -12.93 -1.99
CA SER A 169 4.66 -14.17 -2.11
C SER A 169 5.25 -14.64 -0.78
N VAL A 170 4.63 -14.28 0.35
CA VAL A 170 5.05 -14.75 1.67
C VAL A 170 4.94 -16.28 1.71
N PRO A 171 6.07 -17.02 1.94
CA PRO A 171 6.00 -18.46 2.11
C PRO A 171 5.16 -18.81 3.33
N ALA A 172 4.39 -19.91 3.24
CA ALA A 172 3.76 -20.45 4.43
C ALA A 172 4.85 -20.73 5.47
N ALA A 173 4.65 -20.24 6.71
CA ALA A 173 5.56 -20.57 7.80
C ALA A 173 5.72 -22.09 7.89
N PRO A 174 6.95 -22.64 8.01
CA PRO A 174 7.13 -24.05 8.21
C PRO A 174 6.28 -24.46 9.42
N ARG A 175 5.33 -25.36 9.24
CA ARG A 175 4.68 -26.00 10.38
C ARG A 175 5.79 -26.75 11.07
N PHE A 176 6.17 -26.33 12.24
CA PHE A 176 7.06 -27.12 13.10
C PHE A 176 6.38 -28.48 13.29
N ALA A 177 6.95 -29.51 12.70
CA ALA A 177 6.54 -30.90 12.93
C ALA A 177 6.86 -31.22 14.39
N GLY A 178 6.00 -30.82 15.32
CA GLY A 178 6.26 -30.97 16.76
C GLY A 178 5.14 -30.47 17.66
N ALA A 179 4.22 -29.68 17.18
CA ALA A 179 3.01 -29.34 17.93
C ALA A 179 1.88 -30.32 17.59
N GLN A 180 2.03 -31.57 17.97
CA GLN A 180 0.86 -32.39 18.21
C GLN A 180 0.15 -31.83 19.45
N PRO A 181 -1.16 -31.51 19.38
CA PRO A 181 -1.91 -31.30 20.58
C PRO A 181 -1.85 -32.61 21.34
N SER A 182 -1.21 -32.59 22.50
CA SER A 182 -1.26 -33.69 23.46
C SER A 182 -2.71 -33.90 23.81
N GLY A 183 -3.37 -34.87 23.18
CA GLY A 183 -4.66 -35.37 23.59
C GLY A 183 -4.56 -35.90 25.01
N ARG A 184 -5.34 -35.33 25.90
CA ARG A 184 -5.96 -36.01 27.03
C ARG A 184 -7.34 -35.41 27.25
#